data_47d5f206769d1d00e2a7cf0d564e5f59
#
_entry.id   47d5f206769d1d00e2a7cf0d564e5f59
#
_cell.length_a   1.000
_cell.length_b   1.000
_cell.length_c   1.000
_cell.angle_alpha   90.00
_cell.angle_beta   90.00
_cell.angle_gamma   90.00
#
_symmetry.space_group_name_H-M   'P 1'
#
loop_
_entity.id
_entity.type
_entity.pdbx_description
1 polymer ?
#
loop_
_entity_poly.entity_id
_entity_poly.type
_entity_poly.pdbx_seq_one_letter_code
_entity_poly.pdbx_strand_id
1 'polypeptide(L)' 'MNRNDFLKWFDEKYCMEAVKQNGDSLQYVKEQTEAICMEAVKQDGYSLQYVKEQTEAICMEAVKRNGDSLQYVKEQT' A
#
# COMPACT_ATOMS: atom_id res chain seq x y z
N MET A 1 0.31 -22.28 -3.77
CA MET A 1 -0.83 -21.43 -3.40
C MET A 1 -2.10 -21.96 -4.07
N ASN A 2 -3.14 -22.21 -3.31
CA ASN A 2 -4.37 -22.70 -3.90
C ASN A 2 -5.19 -21.55 -4.47
N ARG A 3 -6.27 -21.90 -5.19
CA ARG A 3 -7.10 -20.94 -5.88
C ARG A 3 -7.72 -19.89 -4.94
N ASN A 4 -8.16 -20.32 -3.75
CA ASN A 4 -8.77 -19.41 -2.80
C ASN A 4 -7.77 -18.40 -2.27
N ASP A 5 -6.52 -18.82 -2.06
CA ASP A 5 -5.49 -17.92 -1.57
C ASP A 5 -5.18 -16.82 -2.56
N PHE A 6 -5.28 -17.13 -3.85
CA PHE A 6 -5.05 -16.14 -4.89
C PHE A 6 -6.22 -15.15 -4.96
N LEU A 7 -7.45 -15.66 -4.91
CA LEU A 7 -8.64 -14.83 -5.09
C LEU A 7 -8.89 -13.87 -3.94
N LYS A 8 -8.44 -14.20 -2.73
CA LYS A 8 -8.67 -13.31 -1.58
C LYS A 8 -8.03 -11.94 -1.77
N TRP A 9 -6.96 -11.86 -2.55
CA TRP A 9 -6.27 -10.59 -2.79
C TRP A 9 -7.00 -9.67 -3.76
N PHE A 10 -8.15 -10.10 -4.30
CA PHE A 10 -9.08 -9.24 -5.04
C PHE A 10 -10.20 -8.71 -4.15
N ASP A 11 -10.34 -9.22 -2.92
CA ASP A 11 -11.38 -8.79 -1.99
C ASP A 11 -10.88 -7.56 -1.24
N GLU A 12 -11.56 -6.42 -1.45
CA GLU A 12 -11.15 -5.16 -0.85
C GLU A 12 -11.15 -5.23 0.68
N LYS A 13 -12.17 -5.87 1.25
CA LYS A 13 -12.27 -5.96 2.71
C LYS A 13 -11.12 -6.79 3.28
N TYR A 14 -10.81 -7.90 2.64
CA TYR A 14 -9.71 -8.74 3.07
C TYR A 14 -8.38 -7.97 2.96
N CYS A 15 -8.18 -7.27 1.84
CA CYS A 15 -6.96 -6.52 1.62
C CYS A 15 -6.80 -5.40 2.65
N MET A 16 -7.90 -4.71 2.96
CA MET A 16 -7.85 -3.63 3.95
C MET A 16 -7.42 -4.17 5.31
N GLU A 17 -7.99 -5.30 5.73
CA GLU A 17 -7.61 -5.89 7.00
C GLU A 17 -6.16 -6.37 7.01
N ALA A 18 -5.72 -6.92 5.89
CA ALA A 18 -4.35 -7.41 5.78
C ALA A 18 -3.35 -6.26 5.91
N VAL A 19 -3.57 -5.14 5.22
CA VAL A 19 -2.63 -4.02 5.28
C VAL A 19 -2.69 -3.30 6.64
N LYS A 20 -3.81 -3.38 7.35
CA LYS A 20 -3.87 -2.82 8.71
C LYS A 20 -2.94 -3.56 9.65
N GLN A 21 -2.78 -4.85 9.44
CA GLN A 21 -1.90 -5.67 10.27
C GLN A 21 -0.45 -5.56 9.82
N ASN A 22 -0.25 -5.43 8.51
CA ASN A 22 1.08 -5.32 7.94
C ASN A 22 0.99 -4.56 6.63
N GLY A 23 1.47 -3.31 6.62
CA GLY A 23 1.42 -2.48 5.43
C GLY A 23 2.05 -3.12 4.21
N ASP A 24 3.08 -3.94 4.41
CA ASP A 24 3.77 -4.60 3.30
C ASP A 24 2.90 -5.64 2.59
N SER A 25 1.76 -6.01 3.19
CA SER A 25 0.80 -6.88 2.50
C SER A 25 0.28 -6.25 1.22
N LEU A 26 0.47 -4.94 1.06
CA LEU A 26 0.07 -4.24 -0.15
C LEU A 26 0.69 -4.88 -1.40
N GLN A 27 1.86 -5.48 -1.28
CA GLN A 27 2.53 -6.11 -2.42
C GLN A 27 1.69 -7.24 -3.04
N TYR A 28 0.77 -7.81 -2.27
CA TYR A 28 -0.08 -8.91 -2.74
C TYR A 28 -1.44 -8.45 -3.23
N VAL A 29 -1.82 -7.20 -2.98
CA VAL A 29 -3.14 -6.69 -3.37
C VAL A 29 -3.21 -6.55 -4.87
N LYS A 30 -4.22 -7.18 -5.49
CA LYS A 30 -4.35 -7.22 -6.96
C LYS A 30 -5.03 -5.98 -7.51
N GLU A 31 -6.00 -5.43 -6.78
CA GLU A 31 -6.67 -4.20 -7.20
C GLU A 31 -6.52 -3.17 -6.07
N GLN A 32 -5.54 -2.30 -6.22
CA GLN A 32 -5.26 -1.31 -5.21
C GLN A 32 -6.22 -0.13 -5.33
N THR A 33 -6.87 0.21 -4.21
CA THR A 33 -7.65 1.44 -4.13
C THR A 33 -6.84 2.45 -3.34
N GLU A 34 -7.21 3.72 -3.47
CA GLU A 34 -6.52 4.76 -2.70
C GLU A 34 -6.65 4.50 -1.20
N ALA A 35 -7.83 4.05 -0.77
CA ALA A 35 -8.06 3.78 0.66
C ALA A 35 -7.12 2.70 1.18
N ILE A 36 -6.95 1.62 0.42
CA ILE A 36 -6.06 0.53 0.82
C ILE A 36 -4.61 1.00 0.86
N CYS A 37 -4.19 1.73 -0.18
CA CYS A 37 -2.83 2.26 -0.25
C CYS A 37 -2.55 3.23 0.90
N MET A 38 -3.51 4.11 1.18
CA MET A 38 -3.37 5.06 2.27
C MET A 38 -3.22 4.34 3.61
N GLU A 39 -4.02 3.31 3.83
CA GLU A 39 -3.94 2.54 5.07
C GLU A 39 -2.58 1.85 5.19
N ALA A 40 -2.09 1.30 4.08
CA ALA A 40 -0.80 0.61 4.08
C ALA A 40 0.33 1.55 4.48
N VAL A 41 0.38 2.76 3.88
CA VAL A 41 1.47 3.69 4.19
C VAL A 41 1.33 4.31 5.58
N LYS A 42 0.12 4.33 6.14
CA LYS A 42 -0.07 4.76 7.52
C LYS A 42 0.54 3.76 8.49
N GLN A 43 0.50 2.48 8.14
CA GLN A 43 1.10 1.45 8.97
C GLN A 43 2.62 1.46 8.81
N ASP A 44 3.07 1.64 7.58
CA ASP A 44 4.49 1.62 7.27
C ASP A 44 4.72 2.48 6.02
N GLY A 45 5.37 3.62 6.18
CA GLY A 45 5.63 4.52 5.06
C GLY A 45 6.39 3.87 3.93
N TYR A 46 7.23 2.88 4.24
CA TYR A 46 8.00 2.18 3.21
C TYR A 46 7.12 1.34 2.28
N SER A 47 5.85 1.11 2.67
CA SER A 47 4.92 0.40 1.80
C SER A 47 4.64 1.19 0.52
N LEU A 48 5.04 2.45 0.46
CA LEU A 48 4.91 3.27 -0.74
C LEU A 48 5.55 2.58 -1.94
N GLN A 49 6.60 1.79 -1.72
CA GLN A 49 7.26 1.08 -2.82
C GLN A 49 6.32 0.13 -3.56
N TYR A 50 5.24 -0.29 -2.91
CA TYR A 50 4.28 -1.22 -3.52
C TYR A 50 3.06 -0.52 -4.10
N VAL A 51 2.95 0.80 -3.96
CA VAL A 51 1.82 1.55 -4.50
C VAL A 51 2.02 1.77 -5.99
N LYS A 52 1.08 1.29 -6.80
CA LYS A 52 1.19 1.37 -8.26
C LYS A 52 0.83 2.76 -8.79
N GLU A 53 -0.23 3.35 -8.25
CA GLU A 53 -0.64 4.70 -8.64
C GLU A 53 -0.49 5.62 -7.44
N GLN A 54 0.60 6.33 -7.40
CA GLN A 54 0.93 7.19 -6.29
C GLN A 54 0.24 8.55 -6.45
N THR A 55 -0.64 8.87 -5.49
CA THR A 55 -1.21 10.20 -5.44
C THR A 55 -0.36 11.04 -4.50
N GLU A 56 -0.49 12.37 -4.61
CA GLU A 56 0.23 13.26 -3.72
C GLU A 56 -0.10 12.97 -2.25
N ALA A 57 -1.39 12.72 -1.96
CA ALA A 57 -1.80 12.45 -0.58
C ALA A 57 -1.14 11.20 -0.02
N ILE A 58 -1.06 10.14 -0.84
CA ILE A 58 -0.43 8.89 -0.41
C ILE A 58 1.07 9.12 -0.18
N CYS A 59 1.73 9.81 -1.10
CA CYS A 59 3.16 10.09 -0.98
C CYS A 59 3.45 10.93 0.25
N MET A 60 2.64 11.96 0.50
CA MET A 60 2.83 12.81 1.66
C MET A 60 2.66 12.04 2.97
N GLU A 61 1.66 11.17 3.02
CA GLU A 61 1.44 10.37 4.23
C GLU A 61 2.62 9.43 4.47
N ALA A 62 3.13 8.81 3.41
CA ALA A 62 4.25 7.88 3.51
C ALA A 62 5.51 8.60 4.02
N VAL A 63 5.83 9.76 3.45
CA VAL A 63 7.01 10.53 3.84
C VAL A 63 6.85 11.09 5.24
N LYS A 64 5.64 11.48 5.61
CA LYS A 64 5.35 11.95 6.96
C LYS A 64 5.61 10.85 7.98
N ARG A 65 5.23 9.63 7.65
CA ARG A 65 5.43 8.48 8.52
C ARG A 65 6.91 8.08 8.60
N ASN A 66 7.56 8.00 7.45
CA ASN A 66 8.96 7.62 7.34
C ASN A 66 9.61 8.50 6.27
N GLY A 67 10.43 9.48 6.70
CA GLY A 67 11.03 10.42 5.77
C GLY A 67 11.79 9.76 4.62
N ASP A 68 12.44 8.62 4.90
CA ASP A 68 13.19 7.89 3.90
C ASP A 68 12.31 7.36 2.76
N SER A 69 10.98 7.36 2.96
CA SER A 69 10.06 6.90 1.91
C SER A 69 10.12 7.79 0.68
N LEU A 70 10.71 8.96 0.79
CA LEU A 70 10.89 9.84 -0.36
C LEU A 70 11.57 9.11 -1.51
N GLN A 71 12.47 8.17 -1.21
CA GLN A 71 13.18 7.41 -2.24
C GLN A 71 12.23 6.58 -3.10
N TYR A 72 11.02 6.30 -2.60
CA TYR A 72 10.03 5.49 -3.33
C TYR A 72 9.01 6.34 -4.09
N VAL A 73 9.06 7.66 -3.98
CA VAL A 73 8.18 8.53 -4.75
C VAL A 73 8.63 8.50 -6.21
N LYS A 74 7.72 8.11 -7.11
CA LYS A 74 8.08 7.88 -8.51
C LYS A 74 8.29 9.17 -9.29
N GLU A 75 7.52 10.21 -8.95
CA GLU A 75 7.66 11.50 -9.62
C GLU A 75 8.12 12.54 -8.61
N GLN A 76 9.41 12.74 -8.56
CA GLN A 76 9.99 13.76 -7.71
C GLN A 76 10.34 14.96 -8.58
N THR A 77 9.88 16.15 -8.14
CA THR A 77 10.19 17.38 -8.84
C THR A 77 10.97 18.32 -7.94
#